data_be953af9cbdca3c7fee0e59bd3ddb8a2
#
_entry.id   be953af9cbdca3c7fee0e59bd3ddb8a2
#
_cell.length_a   1.000
_cell.length_b   1.000
_cell.length_c   1.000
_cell.angle_alpha   90.00
_cell.angle_beta   90.00
_cell.angle_gamma   90.00
#
_symmetry.space_group_name_H-M   'P 1'
#
loop_
_entity.id
_entity.type
_entity.pdbx_description
1 polymer ?
#
loop_
_entity_poly.entity_id
_entity_poly.type
_entity_poly.pdbx_seq_one_letter_code
_entity_poly.pdbx_strand_id
1 'polypeptide(L)'
;MALGKDYAAQDCSLARALEVVGERWTLLIVRDAFYGVRRFNDFHVHLDVPRAVLSARLQSLVETGLLAKEGHDYVLTQMGRDLWPVVHTLARWAEDHLSSEPTRYFIHIACGTRIGPDGTCASCERHVPPEDLEVHAGPGVRRRTDPVSVILRSPHRLLDPIRT
;
A
#
# COMPACT_ATOMS: atom_id res chain seq x y z
N MET A 1 -3.40 34.76 3.20
CA MET A 1 -2.75 34.21 1.98
C MET A 1 -3.24 32.78 1.80
N ALA A 2 -3.80 32.44 0.66
CA ALA A 2 -4.10 31.06 0.35
C ALA A 2 -2.77 30.30 0.21
N LEU A 3 -2.61 29.19 0.91
CA LEU A 3 -1.48 28.28 0.69
C LEU A 3 -1.51 27.83 -0.78
N GLY A 4 -0.35 27.85 -1.45
CA GLY A 4 -0.23 27.34 -2.81
C GLY A 4 -0.75 25.89 -2.88
N LYS A 5 -1.37 25.51 -4.00
CA LYS A 5 -1.94 24.17 -4.18
C LYS A 5 -0.89 23.15 -4.63
N ASP A 6 0.32 23.58 -4.90
CA ASP A 6 1.41 22.76 -5.42
C ASP A 6 2.76 23.14 -4.80
N TYR A 7 3.77 22.32 -5.04
CA TYR A 7 5.15 22.53 -4.64
C TYR A 7 6.03 22.99 -5.81
N ALA A 8 5.47 23.60 -6.86
CA ALA A 8 6.18 23.94 -8.09
C ALA A 8 7.42 24.81 -7.87
N ALA A 9 7.44 25.63 -6.79
CA ALA A 9 8.57 26.46 -6.42
C ALA A 9 9.67 25.71 -5.62
N GLN A 10 9.46 24.43 -5.28
CA GLN A 10 10.42 23.62 -4.55
C GLN A 10 11.32 22.85 -5.50
N ASP A 11 12.62 23.11 -5.48
CA ASP A 11 13.61 22.31 -6.20
C ASP A 11 14.02 21.09 -5.34
N CYS A 12 13.07 20.15 -5.20
CA CYS A 12 13.20 19.00 -4.31
C CYS A 12 12.45 17.78 -4.87
N SER A 13 13.14 16.66 -5.01
CA SER A 13 12.53 15.40 -5.47
C SER A 13 11.42 14.90 -4.55
N LEU A 14 11.54 15.14 -3.23
CA LEU A 14 10.48 14.79 -2.29
C LEU A 14 9.22 15.63 -2.53
N ALA A 15 9.35 16.93 -2.80
CA ALA A 15 8.24 17.80 -3.12
C ALA A 15 7.50 17.29 -4.38
N ARG A 16 8.23 16.89 -5.43
CA ARG A 16 7.66 16.30 -6.64
C ARG A 16 6.95 14.97 -6.37
N ALA A 17 7.52 14.13 -5.49
CA ALA A 17 6.87 12.89 -5.08
C ALA A 17 5.55 13.18 -4.33
N LEU A 18 5.52 14.17 -3.45
CA LEU A 18 4.34 14.56 -2.69
C LEU A 18 3.23 15.14 -3.58
N GLU A 19 3.53 15.73 -4.73
CA GLU A 19 2.51 16.11 -5.73
C GLU A 19 1.71 14.87 -6.22
N VAL A 20 2.36 13.71 -6.28
CA VAL A 20 1.76 12.47 -6.76
C VAL A 20 1.13 11.67 -5.61
N VAL A 21 1.87 11.49 -4.50
CA VAL A 21 1.46 10.59 -3.41
C VAL A 21 1.02 11.29 -2.13
N GLY A 22 1.16 12.62 -2.03
CA GLY A 22 0.90 13.37 -0.81
C GLY A 22 -0.58 13.58 -0.48
N GLU A 23 -1.46 13.30 -1.41
CA GLU A 23 -2.91 13.40 -1.19
C GLU A 23 -3.40 12.31 -0.24
N ARG A 24 -4.30 12.73 0.67
CA ARG A 24 -4.95 11.79 1.59
C ARG A 24 -5.57 10.62 0.83
N TRP A 25 -5.47 9.43 1.34
CA TRP A 25 -5.90 8.14 0.81
C TRP A 25 -4.98 7.52 -0.24
N THR A 26 -4.13 8.28 -0.93
CA THR A 26 -3.30 7.77 -2.03
C THR A 26 -2.43 6.58 -1.60
N LEU A 27 -1.60 6.75 -0.57
CA LEU A 27 -0.75 5.66 -0.08
C LEU A 27 -1.54 4.50 0.54
N LEU A 28 -2.74 4.74 1.08
CA LEU A 28 -3.60 3.67 1.58
C LEU A 28 -4.21 2.85 0.44
N ILE A 29 -4.58 3.48 -0.68
CA ILE A 29 -5.05 2.79 -1.90
C ILE A 29 -3.89 1.97 -2.49
N VAL A 30 -2.69 2.53 -2.59
CA VAL A 30 -1.50 1.83 -3.07
C VAL A 30 -1.17 0.63 -2.17
N ARG A 31 -1.22 0.79 -0.85
CA ARG A 31 -1.07 -0.33 0.11
C ARG A 31 -2.09 -1.44 -0.14
N ASP A 32 -3.35 -1.11 -0.31
CA ASP A 32 -4.40 -2.09 -0.56
C ASP A 32 -4.21 -2.79 -1.90
N ALA A 33 -3.74 -2.07 -2.92
CA ALA A 33 -3.38 -2.67 -4.20
C ALA A 33 -2.21 -3.67 -4.06
N PHE A 34 -1.22 -3.42 -3.18
CA PHE A 34 -0.20 -4.41 -2.82
C PHE A 34 -0.81 -5.63 -2.12
N TYR A 35 -1.84 -5.47 -1.31
CA TYR A 35 -2.56 -6.59 -0.69
C TYR A 35 -3.43 -7.37 -1.69
N GLY A 36 -3.50 -6.95 -2.94
CA GLY A 36 -4.26 -7.60 -4.00
C GLY A 36 -5.69 -7.09 -4.16
N VAL A 37 -6.05 -6.00 -3.48
CA VAL A 37 -7.33 -5.32 -3.73
C VAL A 37 -7.30 -4.70 -5.12
N ARG A 38 -8.30 -5.01 -5.97
CA ARG A 38 -8.36 -4.55 -7.35
C ARG A 38 -9.65 -3.85 -7.72
N ARG A 39 -10.76 -4.15 -7.03
CA ARG A 39 -12.09 -3.64 -7.39
C ARG A 39 -12.47 -2.42 -6.57
N PHE A 40 -13.19 -1.51 -7.21
CA PHE A 40 -13.68 -0.28 -6.58
C PHE A 40 -14.41 -0.55 -5.25
N ASN A 41 -15.32 -1.51 -5.23
CA ASN A 41 -16.10 -1.80 -4.02
C ASN A 41 -15.22 -2.35 -2.89
N ASP A 42 -14.21 -3.14 -3.19
CA ASP A 42 -13.31 -3.70 -2.19
C ASP A 42 -12.44 -2.61 -1.55
N PHE A 43 -11.90 -1.68 -2.36
CA PHE A 43 -11.26 -0.47 -1.85
C PHE A 43 -12.22 0.36 -0.98
N HIS A 44 -13.46 0.57 -1.46
CA HIS A 44 -14.44 1.38 -0.75
C HIS A 44 -14.76 0.82 0.63
N VAL A 45 -15.08 -0.46 0.74
CA VAL A 45 -15.47 -1.07 2.03
C VAL A 45 -14.27 -1.26 2.95
N HIS A 46 -13.09 -1.58 2.43
CA HIS A 46 -11.89 -1.79 3.25
C HIS A 46 -11.32 -0.48 3.80
N LEU A 47 -11.30 0.57 2.98
CA LEU A 47 -10.78 1.89 3.40
C LEU A 47 -11.81 2.74 4.14
N ASP A 48 -13.11 2.41 4.02
CA ASP A 48 -14.20 3.23 4.54
C ASP A 48 -14.11 4.70 4.05
N VAL A 49 -13.83 4.86 2.77
CA VAL A 49 -13.65 6.16 2.10
C VAL A 49 -14.89 6.52 1.29
N PRO A 50 -15.37 7.79 1.29
CA PRO A 50 -16.50 8.20 0.47
C PRO A 50 -16.31 7.86 -1.01
N ARG A 51 -17.35 7.34 -1.68
CA ARG A 51 -17.26 6.86 -3.08
C ARG A 51 -16.72 7.93 -4.04
N ALA A 52 -17.19 9.19 -3.91
CA ALA A 52 -16.72 10.27 -4.76
C ALA A 52 -15.21 10.56 -4.57
N VAL A 53 -14.73 10.50 -3.34
CA VAL A 53 -13.30 10.68 -3.02
C VAL A 53 -12.48 9.52 -3.59
N LEU A 54 -12.93 8.28 -3.40
CA LEU A 54 -12.27 7.11 -3.96
C LEU A 54 -12.21 7.17 -5.48
N SER A 55 -13.31 7.51 -6.13
CA SER A 55 -13.37 7.64 -7.60
C SER A 55 -12.34 8.64 -8.10
N ALA A 56 -12.29 9.84 -7.50
CA ALA A 56 -11.32 10.86 -7.87
C ALA A 56 -9.86 10.40 -7.64
N ARG A 57 -9.59 9.71 -6.52
CA ARG A 57 -8.23 9.20 -6.23
C ARG A 57 -7.80 8.10 -7.19
N LEU A 58 -8.67 7.12 -7.46
CA LEU A 58 -8.36 6.04 -8.41
C LEU A 58 -8.13 6.59 -9.82
N GLN A 59 -8.95 7.56 -10.25
CA GLN A 59 -8.73 8.23 -11.53
C GLN A 59 -7.38 8.94 -11.58
N SER A 60 -7.06 9.74 -10.56
CA SER A 60 -5.75 10.42 -10.45
C SER A 60 -4.58 9.44 -10.47
N LEU A 61 -4.69 8.30 -9.78
CA LEU A 61 -3.65 7.27 -9.76
C LEU A 61 -3.47 6.59 -11.12
N VAL A 62 -4.52 6.46 -11.92
CA VAL A 62 -4.43 5.98 -13.30
C VAL A 62 -3.80 7.04 -14.21
N GLU A 63 -4.21 8.29 -14.09
CA GLU A 63 -3.65 9.42 -14.87
C GLU A 63 -2.16 9.63 -14.60
N THR A 64 -1.73 9.47 -13.35
CA THR A 64 -0.30 9.58 -12.97
C THR A 64 0.51 8.32 -13.29
N GLY A 65 -0.13 7.23 -13.72
CA GLY A 65 0.53 5.98 -14.10
C GLY A 65 0.95 5.09 -12.93
N LEU A 66 0.48 5.34 -11.71
CA LEU A 66 0.71 4.44 -10.56
C LEU A 66 -0.18 3.19 -10.63
N LEU A 67 -1.39 3.36 -11.13
CA LEU A 67 -2.32 2.27 -11.41
C LEU A 67 -2.62 2.20 -12.93
N ALA A 68 -2.92 1.00 -13.40
CA ALA A 68 -3.58 0.78 -14.68
C ALA A 68 -5.00 0.26 -14.44
N LYS A 69 -5.93 0.60 -15.34
CA LYS A 69 -7.28 0.07 -15.31
C LYS A 69 -7.40 -1.05 -16.33
N GLU A 70 -7.64 -2.27 -15.87
CA GLU A 70 -7.83 -3.47 -16.66
C GLU A 70 -9.27 -3.96 -16.52
N GLY A 71 -10.15 -3.56 -17.44
CA GLY A 71 -11.59 -3.82 -17.31
C GLY A 71 -12.17 -3.13 -16.07
N HIS A 72 -12.58 -3.93 -15.08
CA HIS A 72 -13.09 -3.44 -13.80
C HIS A 72 -12.04 -3.40 -12.68
N ASP A 73 -10.84 -3.89 -12.95
CA ASP A 73 -9.76 -3.99 -11.97
C ASP A 73 -8.81 -2.79 -12.08
N TYR A 74 -8.29 -2.35 -10.94
CA TYR A 74 -7.17 -1.42 -10.81
C TYR A 74 -5.95 -2.20 -10.37
N VAL A 75 -4.88 -2.17 -11.14
CA VAL A 75 -3.64 -2.92 -10.89
C VAL A 75 -2.44 -1.98 -10.79
N LEU A 76 -1.48 -2.32 -9.94
CA LEU A 76 -0.23 -1.55 -9.84
C LEU A 76 0.59 -1.72 -11.12
N THR A 77 1.00 -0.59 -11.70
CA THR A 77 2.03 -0.56 -12.73
C THR A 77 3.42 -0.81 -12.12
N GLN A 78 4.46 -0.88 -12.92
CA GLN A 78 5.82 -0.94 -12.37
C GLN A 78 6.14 0.29 -11.51
N MET A 79 5.79 1.49 -11.97
CA MET A 79 5.94 2.73 -11.19
C MET A 79 5.19 2.66 -9.85
N GLY A 80 4.00 2.08 -9.83
CA GLY A 80 3.26 1.85 -8.58
C GLY A 80 3.93 0.82 -7.67
N ARG A 81 4.49 -0.26 -8.22
CA ARG A 81 5.22 -1.29 -7.46
C ARG A 81 6.51 -0.74 -6.85
N ASP A 82 7.17 0.19 -7.52
CA ASP A 82 8.39 0.84 -7.02
C ASP A 82 8.14 1.69 -5.75
N LEU A 83 6.86 1.95 -5.39
CA LEU A 83 6.49 2.56 -4.11
C LEU A 83 6.49 1.57 -2.92
N TRP A 84 6.74 0.27 -3.14
CA TRP A 84 6.75 -0.70 -2.05
C TRP A 84 7.69 -0.31 -0.89
N PRO A 85 8.96 0.06 -1.12
CA PRO A 85 9.85 0.48 -0.05
C PRO A 85 9.29 1.68 0.74
N VAL A 86 8.67 2.64 0.06
CA VAL A 86 8.08 3.82 0.71
C VAL A 86 6.93 3.41 1.63
N VAL A 87 5.99 2.60 1.13
CA VAL A 87 4.85 2.12 1.90
C VAL A 87 5.30 1.29 3.11
N HIS A 88 6.26 0.38 2.91
CA HIS A 88 6.78 -0.49 3.95
C HIS A 88 7.51 0.30 5.03
N THR A 89 8.47 1.16 4.67
CA THR A 89 9.27 1.91 5.64
C THR A 89 8.44 2.97 6.37
N LEU A 90 7.47 3.61 5.70
CA LEU A 90 6.57 4.55 6.35
C LEU A 90 5.66 3.84 7.37
N ALA A 91 5.15 2.66 7.04
CA ALA A 91 4.37 1.85 7.99
C ALA A 91 5.21 1.44 9.21
N ARG A 92 6.46 1.01 8.99
CA ARG A 92 7.40 0.70 10.08
C ARG A 92 7.68 1.90 10.96
N TRP A 93 7.97 3.06 10.38
CA TRP A 93 8.16 4.29 11.14
C TRP A 93 6.94 4.62 12.03
N ALA A 94 5.73 4.45 11.49
CA ALA A 94 4.51 4.69 12.25
C ALA A 94 4.33 3.67 13.39
N GLU A 95 4.68 2.40 13.18
CA GLU A 95 4.65 1.38 14.24
C GLU A 95 5.65 1.70 15.36
N ASP A 96 6.85 2.14 15.03
CA ASP A 96 7.90 2.44 16.00
C ASP A 96 7.60 3.71 16.82
N HIS A 97 6.86 4.68 16.27
CA HIS A 97 6.66 5.99 16.90
C HIS A 97 5.21 6.31 17.29
N LEU A 98 4.22 5.70 16.63
CA LEU A 98 2.81 6.06 16.80
C LEU A 98 1.92 4.90 17.29
N SER A 99 2.38 3.67 17.20
CA SER A 99 1.62 2.47 17.56
C SER A 99 2.43 1.57 18.48
N SER A 100 1.74 0.91 19.42
CA SER A 100 2.40 0.00 20.37
C SER A 100 2.63 -1.42 19.82
N GLU A 101 1.89 -1.82 18.78
CA GLU A 101 1.94 -3.17 18.22
C GLU A 101 1.85 -3.16 16.68
N PRO A 102 2.66 -3.97 15.98
CA PRO A 102 2.61 -4.07 14.54
C PRO A 102 1.28 -4.66 14.07
N THR A 103 0.68 -4.03 13.06
CA THR A 103 -0.57 -4.52 12.46
C THR A 103 -0.33 -5.55 11.36
N ARG A 104 0.80 -5.48 10.66
CA ARG A 104 1.19 -6.40 9.60
C ARG A 104 2.68 -6.69 9.66
N TYR A 105 3.06 -7.88 9.22
CA TYR A 105 4.44 -8.23 8.94
C TYR A 105 4.51 -9.04 7.65
N PHE A 106 5.70 -9.12 7.07
CA PHE A 106 5.89 -9.70 5.75
C PHE A 106 6.95 -10.78 5.81
N ILE A 107 6.64 -11.90 5.19
CA ILE A 107 7.50 -13.09 5.11
C ILE A 107 8.02 -13.22 3.69
N HIS A 108 9.33 -13.41 3.54
CA HIS A 108 9.95 -13.79 2.29
C HIS A 108 9.58 -15.23 1.96
N ILE A 109 8.82 -15.44 0.89
CA ILE A 109 8.23 -16.74 0.55
C ILE A 109 9.30 -17.80 0.36
N ALA A 110 10.45 -17.45 -0.26
CA ALA A 110 11.49 -18.43 -0.60
C ALA A 110 12.18 -19.06 0.62
N CYS A 111 12.25 -18.37 1.77
CA CYS A 111 12.98 -18.88 2.94
C CYS A 111 12.18 -18.84 4.25
N GLY A 112 10.94 -18.32 4.24
CA GLY A 112 10.10 -18.22 5.43
C GLY A 112 10.56 -17.16 6.45
N THR A 113 11.56 -16.34 6.12
CA THR A 113 12.09 -15.33 7.03
C THR A 113 11.28 -14.04 6.97
N ARG A 114 10.96 -13.46 8.14
CA ARG A 114 10.37 -12.13 8.22
C ARG A 114 11.37 -11.09 7.72
N ILE A 115 10.94 -10.19 6.83
CA ILE A 115 11.80 -9.10 6.36
C ILE A 115 11.98 -8.03 7.45
N GLY A 116 13.13 -7.38 7.41
CA GLY A 116 13.48 -6.28 8.30
C GLY A 116 12.74 -4.98 7.99
N PRO A 117 12.90 -3.96 8.84
CA PRO A 117 12.26 -2.66 8.68
C PRO A 117 12.65 -1.93 7.39
N ASP A 118 13.80 -2.25 6.83
CA ASP A 118 14.34 -1.73 5.56
C ASP A 118 13.90 -2.55 4.32
N GLY A 119 13.09 -3.61 4.52
CA GLY A 119 12.68 -4.50 3.44
C GLY A 119 13.69 -5.58 3.08
N THR A 120 14.76 -5.74 3.88
CA THR A 120 15.81 -6.76 3.64
C THR A 120 15.44 -8.08 4.34
N CYS A 121 15.67 -9.19 3.65
CA CYS A 121 15.64 -10.54 4.24
C CYS A 121 17.02 -10.87 4.82
N ALA A 122 17.10 -11.07 6.13
CA ALA A 122 18.35 -11.38 6.81
C ALA A 122 18.95 -12.73 6.39
N SER A 123 18.11 -13.72 6.06
CA SER A 123 18.58 -15.06 5.62
C SER A 123 19.10 -15.08 4.19
N CYS A 124 18.61 -14.19 3.33
CA CYS A 124 19.00 -14.11 1.92
C CYS A 124 19.92 -12.92 1.63
N GLU A 125 20.16 -12.06 2.61
CA GLU A 125 21.03 -10.87 2.54
C GLU A 125 20.71 -9.93 1.36
N ARG A 126 19.38 -9.78 1.05
CA ARG A 126 18.92 -8.95 -0.06
C ARG A 126 17.58 -8.27 0.23
N HIS A 127 17.34 -7.15 -0.44
CA HIS A 127 15.99 -6.59 -0.51
C HIS A 127 15.04 -7.55 -1.22
N VAL A 128 13.80 -7.63 -0.72
CA VAL A 128 12.79 -8.54 -1.25
C VAL A 128 11.71 -7.73 -1.96
N PRO A 129 11.49 -7.96 -3.25
CA PRO A 129 10.42 -7.29 -3.98
C PRO A 129 9.04 -7.80 -3.54
N PRO A 130 7.97 -7.01 -3.73
CA PRO A 130 6.65 -7.35 -3.21
C PRO A 130 6.09 -8.68 -3.73
N GLU A 131 6.40 -9.09 -4.94
CA GLU A 131 5.98 -10.38 -5.51
C GLU A 131 6.52 -11.61 -4.78
N ASP A 132 7.62 -11.46 -4.05
CA ASP A 132 8.26 -12.52 -3.26
C ASP A 132 7.81 -12.48 -1.78
N LEU A 133 6.81 -11.66 -1.43
CA LEU A 133 6.35 -11.46 -0.06
C LEU A 133 4.95 -11.99 0.19
N GLU A 134 4.75 -12.47 1.40
CA GLU A 134 3.45 -12.82 1.96
C GLU A 134 3.16 -11.93 3.17
N VAL A 135 1.98 -11.29 3.19
CA VAL A 135 1.50 -10.48 4.31
C VAL A 135 0.82 -11.37 5.35
N HIS A 136 1.15 -11.13 6.61
CA HIS A 136 0.56 -11.78 7.78
C HIS A 136 -0.07 -10.76 8.72
N ALA A 137 -1.14 -11.19 9.40
CA ALA A 137 -1.76 -10.39 10.45
C ALA A 137 -0.85 -10.31 11.68
N GLY A 138 -0.57 -9.10 12.13
CA GLY A 138 0.16 -8.84 13.36
C GLY A 138 -0.77 -8.75 14.58
N PRO A 139 -0.22 -8.70 15.82
CA PRO A 139 -1.00 -8.64 17.05
C PRO A 139 -1.86 -7.37 17.15
N GLY A 140 -1.44 -6.26 16.55
CA GLY A 140 -2.17 -4.98 16.53
C GLY A 140 -3.37 -4.93 15.57
N VAL A 141 -3.65 -6.00 14.81
CA VAL A 141 -4.77 -6.02 13.87
C VAL A 141 -6.11 -6.01 14.60
N ARG A 142 -6.91 -5.00 14.34
CA ARG A 142 -8.29 -4.94 14.82
C ARG A 142 -9.18 -5.91 14.03
N ARG A 143 -10.12 -6.56 14.72
CA ARG A 143 -11.13 -7.40 14.06
C ARG A 143 -12.15 -6.52 13.33
N ARG A 144 -12.01 -6.42 12.02
CA ARG A 144 -12.96 -5.82 11.10
C ARG A 144 -13.70 -6.92 10.34
N THR A 145 -14.92 -6.63 9.89
CA THR A 145 -15.81 -7.62 9.28
C THR A 145 -15.95 -7.44 7.76
N ASP A 146 -15.33 -6.42 7.20
CA ASP A 146 -15.32 -6.26 5.74
C ASP A 146 -14.58 -7.44 5.06
N PRO A 147 -14.98 -7.83 3.84
CA PRO A 147 -14.47 -9.03 3.18
C PRO A 147 -12.94 -9.04 3.02
N VAL A 148 -12.34 -7.89 2.69
CA VAL A 148 -10.88 -7.77 2.53
C VAL A 148 -10.18 -8.03 3.86
N SER A 149 -10.63 -7.40 4.95
CA SER A 149 -10.07 -7.61 6.29
C SER A 149 -10.21 -9.06 6.74
N VAL A 150 -11.30 -9.73 6.38
CA VAL A 150 -11.51 -11.16 6.69
C VAL A 150 -10.49 -12.04 5.98
N ILE A 151 -10.27 -11.83 4.69
CA ILE A 151 -9.28 -12.58 3.90
C ILE A 151 -7.86 -12.35 4.45
N LEU A 152 -7.53 -11.12 4.76
CA LEU A 152 -6.20 -10.73 5.28
C LEU A 152 -5.95 -11.13 6.75
N ARG A 153 -6.82 -11.90 7.38
CA ARG A 153 -6.52 -12.58 8.66
C ARG A 153 -5.62 -13.79 8.47
N SER A 154 -5.70 -14.41 7.31
CA SER A 154 -4.82 -15.50 6.89
C SER A 154 -3.64 -14.95 6.08
N PRO A 155 -2.52 -15.67 6.02
CA PRO A 155 -1.40 -15.31 5.15
C PRO A 155 -1.87 -15.14 3.70
N HIS A 156 -1.39 -14.07 3.05
CA HIS A 156 -1.77 -13.77 1.68
C HIS A 156 -0.56 -13.23 0.90
N ARG A 157 -0.32 -13.77 -0.30
CA ARG A 157 0.77 -13.27 -1.15
C ARG A 157 0.46 -11.87 -1.65
N LEU A 158 1.43 -10.97 -1.57
CA LEU A 158 1.27 -9.65 -2.15
C LEU A 158 1.02 -9.74 -3.65
N LEU A 159 0.23 -8.80 -4.16
CA LEU A 159 -0.19 -8.69 -5.56
C LEU A 159 -1.13 -9.80 -6.06
N ASP A 160 -1.31 -10.90 -5.33
CA ASP A 160 -2.32 -11.88 -5.69
C ASP A 160 -3.73 -11.29 -5.51
N PRO A 161 -4.65 -11.47 -6.49
CA PRO A 161 -5.96 -10.83 -6.43
C PRO A 161 -6.78 -11.32 -5.23
N ILE A 162 -7.25 -10.38 -4.40
CA ILE A 162 -8.34 -10.64 -3.46
C ILE A 162 -9.64 -10.70 -4.25
N ARG A 163 -10.38 -11.79 -4.06
CA ARG A 163 -11.71 -11.98 -4.64
C ARG A 163 -12.72 -12.11 -3.49
N THR A 164 -13.59 -11.10 -3.37
CA THR A 164 -14.67 -11.03 -2.36
C THR A 164 -15.99 -11.46 -2.95
#